data_f1cad648a3adf8db35b4773f08874c18
#
_entry.id   f1cad648a3adf8db35b4773f08874c18
#
_cell.length_a   1.000
_cell.length_b   1.000
_cell.length_c   1.000
_cell.angle_alpha   90.00
_cell.angle_beta   90.00
_cell.angle_gamma   90.00
#
_symmetry.space_group_name_H-M   'P 1'
#
loop_
_entity.id
_entity.type
_entity.pdbx_description
1 polymer ?
#
loop_
_entity_poly.entity_id
_entity_poly.type
_entity_poly.pdbx_seq_one_letter_code
_entity_poly.pdbx_strand_id
1 'polypeptide(L)'
;MKRILLPGVIVLALVIGVYFMTQKGEDKVADVACGKVTIAEMNWASAELMANVDKIILENGYGCTVELVSGATMPTFTSMNEKGVPDVAPELWANAVVEPLTKATSEGRLIVANKAPITG
;
A
#
# COMPACT_ATOMS: atom_id res chain seq x y z
N MET A 1 -24.96 -46.28 -39.02
CA MET A 1 -25.23 -45.48 -37.82
C MET A 1 -23.99 -44.99 -37.06
N LYS A 2 -22.82 -44.99 -37.61
CA LYS A 2 -21.55 -44.60 -36.91
C LYS A 2 -20.97 -43.23 -37.33
N ARG A 3 -21.67 -42.41 -38.14
CA ARG A 3 -21.12 -41.18 -38.70
C ARG A 3 -21.71 -39.87 -38.23
N ILE A 4 -22.64 -39.87 -37.28
CA ILE A 4 -23.34 -38.65 -36.79
C ILE A 4 -22.79 -38.14 -35.45
N LEU A 5 -22.01 -38.93 -34.73
CA LEU A 5 -21.47 -38.55 -33.41
C LEU A 5 -20.18 -37.70 -33.48
N LEU A 6 -19.45 -37.73 -34.61
CA LEU A 6 -18.18 -37.01 -34.75
C LEU A 6 -18.30 -35.49 -34.75
N PRO A 7 -19.27 -34.86 -35.48
CA PRO A 7 -19.37 -33.41 -35.48
C PRO A 7 -19.84 -32.84 -34.12
N GLY A 8 -20.71 -33.57 -33.41
CA GLY A 8 -21.17 -33.13 -32.10
C GLY A 8 -20.09 -33.10 -31.04
N VAL A 9 -19.20 -34.10 -31.04
CA VAL A 9 -18.08 -34.17 -30.09
C VAL A 9 -17.04 -33.09 -30.37
N ILE A 10 -16.77 -32.78 -31.64
CA ILE A 10 -15.84 -31.72 -32.02
C ILE A 10 -16.40 -30.33 -31.62
N VAL A 11 -17.68 -30.07 -31.85
CA VAL A 11 -18.32 -28.80 -31.45
C VAL A 11 -18.33 -28.66 -29.94
N LEU A 12 -18.61 -29.71 -29.19
CA LEU A 12 -18.57 -29.69 -27.73
C LEU A 12 -17.17 -29.42 -27.19
N ALA A 13 -16.13 -30.06 -27.77
CA ALA A 13 -14.75 -29.81 -27.42
C ALA A 13 -14.29 -28.38 -27.70
N LEU A 14 -14.72 -27.79 -28.81
CA LEU A 14 -14.43 -26.38 -29.14
C LEU A 14 -15.11 -25.42 -28.19
N VAL A 15 -16.37 -25.66 -27.82
CA VAL A 15 -17.09 -24.82 -26.86
C VAL A 15 -16.46 -24.87 -25.47
N ILE A 16 -16.04 -26.06 -25.02
CA ILE A 16 -15.33 -26.23 -23.74
C ILE A 16 -13.97 -25.54 -23.79
N GLY A 17 -13.23 -25.67 -24.92
CA GLY A 17 -11.94 -25.02 -25.10
C GLY A 17 -12.04 -23.49 -25.07
N VAL A 18 -13.05 -22.91 -25.74
CA VAL A 18 -13.31 -21.46 -25.69
C VAL A 18 -13.75 -21.03 -24.31
N TYR A 19 -14.56 -21.82 -23.61
CA TYR A 19 -14.99 -21.51 -22.24
C TYR A 19 -13.78 -21.49 -21.26
N PHE A 20 -12.84 -22.40 -21.40
CA PHE A 20 -11.60 -22.37 -20.60
C PHE A 20 -10.65 -21.24 -20.98
N MET A 21 -10.63 -20.78 -22.23
CA MET A 21 -9.81 -19.66 -22.66
C MET A 21 -10.38 -18.30 -22.24
N THR A 22 -11.69 -18.19 -22.01
CA THR A 22 -12.34 -16.96 -21.52
C THR A 22 -12.31 -16.84 -20.01
N GLN A 23 -11.95 -17.89 -19.29
CA GLN A 23 -11.58 -17.83 -17.87
C GLN A 23 -10.13 -17.36 -17.76
N LYS A 24 -9.84 -16.18 -18.31
CA LYS A 24 -8.66 -15.45 -17.95
C LYS A 24 -8.84 -15.07 -16.48
N GLY A 25 -8.06 -15.71 -15.61
CA GLY A 25 -8.16 -15.49 -14.18
C GLY A 25 -8.14 -13.99 -13.90
N GLU A 26 -9.18 -13.50 -13.26
CA GLU A 26 -9.00 -12.42 -12.33
C GLU A 26 -7.94 -12.96 -11.36
N ASP A 27 -6.74 -12.42 -11.45
CA ASP A 27 -5.79 -12.52 -10.36
C ASP A 27 -6.54 -11.98 -9.15
N LYS A 28 -7.13 -12.89 -8.38
CA LYS A 28 -7.49 -12.59 -7.00
C LYS A 28 -6.15 -12.27 -6.35
N VAL A 29 -5.79 -10.98 -6.35
CA VAL A 29 -4.90 -10.46 -5.34
C VAL A 29 -5.46 -11.04 -4.06
N ALA A 30 -4.71 -11.93 -3.44
CA ALA A 30 -5.12 -12.56 -2.20
C ALA A 30 -5.62 -11.43 -1.32
N ASP A 31 -6.85 -11.55 -0.83
CA ASP A 31 -7.48 -10.57 0.06
C ASP A 31 -6.73 -10.61 1.39
N VAL A 32 -5.48 -10.12 1.35
CA VAL A 32 -4.70 -9.85 2.54
C VAL A 32 -5.34 -8.59 3.08
N ALA A 33 -6.24 -8.76 4.03
CA ALA A 33 -6.83 -7.63 4.75
C ALA A 33 -5.67 -6.75 5.20
N CYS A 34 -5.61 -5.52 4.70
CA CYS A 34 -4.52 -4.57 4.98
C CYS A 34 -4.35 -4.29 6.49
N GLY A 35 -5.40 -4.53 7.29
CA GLY A 35 -5.38 -4.30 8.72
C GLY A 35 -5.46 -2.82 9.07
N LYS A 36 -4.94 -2.48 10.27
CA LYS A 36 -4.91 -1.11 10.78
C LYS A 36 -3.57 -0.47 10.45
N VAL A 37 -3.61 0.75 9.91
CA VAL A 37 -2.44 1.59 9.61
C VAL A 37 -2.59 2.93 10.33
N THR A 38 -1.54 3.38 11.01
CA THR A 38 -1.48 4.69 11.65
C THR A 38 -0.61 5.63 10.82
N ILE A 39 -1.13 6.82 10.50
CA ILE A 39 -0.44 7.82 9.68
C ILE A 39 -0.26 9.10 10.49
N ALA A 40 0.96 9.62 10.50
CA ALA A 40 1.24 10.92 11.10
C ALA A 40 0.58 12.05 10.32
N GLU A 41 -0.29 12.80 10.98
CA GLU A 41 -0.84 14.06 10.51
C GLU A 41 -0.09 15.20 11.21
N MET A 42 0.96 15.69 10.54
CA MET A 42 1.76 16.78 11.09
C MET A 42 0.99 18.08 11.08
N ASN A 43 1.33 19.01 11.96
CA ASN A 43 0.60 20.25 12.22
C ASN A 43 0.86 21.38 11.20
N TRP A 44 1.02 21.04 9.91
CA TRP A 44 1.11 22.00 8.80
C TRP A 44 0.37 21.50 7.57
N ALA A 45 -0.13 22.43 6.76
CA ALA A 45 -1.13 22.17 5.71
C ALA A 45 -0.74 21.10 4.67
N SER A 46 0.52 21.07 4.21
CA SER A 46 0.94 20.06 3.23
C SER A 46 0.95 18.64 3.82
N ALA A 47 1.39 18.49 5.06
CA ALA A 47 1.41 17.20 5.73
C ALA A 47 0.00 16.71 6.08
N GLU A 48 -0.90 17.61 6.51
CA GLU A 48 -2.32 17.31 6.71
C GLU A 48 -2.94 16.79 5.40
N LEU A 49 -2.70 17.50 4.29
CA LEU A 49 -3.19 17.10 2.98
C LEU A 49 -2.68 15.70 2.60
N MET A 50 -1.37 15.46 2.70
CA MET A 50 -0.76 14.18 2.34
C MET A 50 -1.29 13.03 3.20
N ALA A 51 -1.39 13.22 4.51
CA ALA A 51 -1.93 12.20 5.41
C ALA A 51 -3.38 11.83 5.07
N ASN A 52 -4.21 12.81 4.73
CA ASN A 52 -5.59 12.58 4.33
C ASN A 52 -5.72 11.93 2.95
N VAL A 53 -4.85 12.27 1.99
CA VAL A 53 -4.81 11.61 0.67
C VAL A 53 -4.39 10.14 0.83
N ASP A 54 -3.33 9.86 1.59
CA ASP A 54 -2.88 8.51 1.85
C ASP A 54 -3.95 7.67 2.55
N LYS A 55 -4.67 8.26 3.53
CA LYS A 55 -5.82 7.62 4.17
C LYS A 55 -6.87 7.20 3.15
N ILE A 56 -7.29 8.10 2.27
CA ILE A 56 -8.30 7.82 1.23
C ILE A 56 -7.84 6.69 0.32
N ILE A 57 -6.58 6.71 -0.11
CA ILE A 57 -6.01 5.68 -0.99
C ILE A 57 -5.99 4.32 -0.30
N LEU A 58 -5.50 4.26 0.94
CA LEU A 58 -5.38 3.02 1.69
C LEU A 58 -6.74 2.43 2.06
N GLU A 59 -7.71 3.25 2.46
CA GLU A 59 -9.05 2.77 2.81
C GLU A 59 -9.82 2.30 1.58
N ASN A 60 -9.83 3.06 0.47
CA ASN A 60 -10.64 2.74 -0.70
C ASN A 60 -9.93 1.81 -1.69
N GLY A 61 -8.61 1.88 -1.78
CA GLY A 61 -7.82 1.08 -2.73
C GLY A 61 -7.35 -0.26 -2.16
N TYR A 62 -7.07 -0.32 -0.86
CA TYR A 62 -6.45 -1.48 -0.21
C TYR A 62 -7.28 -2.07 0.93
N GLY A 63 -8.41 -1.47 1.28
CA GLY A 63 -9.28 -1.97 2.35
C GLY A 63 -8.66 -1.88 3.76
N CYS A 64 -7.70 -0.97 3.97
CA CYS A 64 -7.11 -0.73 5.28
C CYS A 64 -8.08 0.01 6.20
N THR A 65 -7.87 -0.11 7.51
CA THR A 65 -8.45 0.80 8.50
C THR A 65 -7.40 1.82 8.89
N VAL A 66 -7.59 3.09 8.55
CA VAL A 66 -6.57 4.13 8.77
C VAL A 66 -6.94 5.05 9.91
N GLU A 67 -6.00 5.23 10.85
CA GLU A 67 -6.08 6.22 11.92
C GLU A 67 -5.03 7.32 11.69
N LEU A 68 -5.48 8.58 11.69
CA LEU A 68 -4.59 9.74 11.66
C LEU A 68 -4.15 10.07 13.09
N VAL A 69 -2.84 10.25 13.27
CA VAL A 69 -2.21 10.57 14.55
C VAL A 69 -1.62 11.96 14.46
N SER A 70 -2.15 12.89 15.23
CA SER A 70 -1.62 14.26 15.28
C SER A 70 -0.15 14.26 15.71
N GLY A 71 0.66 15.07 15.03
CA GLY A 71 2.09 15.05 15.24
C GLY A 71 2.81 16.36 14.91
N ALA A 72 4.10 16.32 15.15
CA ALA A 72 5.08 17.34 14.76
C ALA A 72 6.43 16.62 14.56
N THR A 73 7.38 17.24 13.84
CA THR A 73 8.62 16.59 13.39
C THR A 73 9.33 15.79 14.49
N MET A 74 9.71 16.40 15.60
CA MET A 74 10.49 15.73 16.64
C MET A 74 9.69 14.71 17.46
N PRO A 75 8.48 15.04 17.97
CA PRO A 75 7.69 14.05 18.71
C PRO A 75 7.31 12.83 17.89
N THR A 76 6.92 13.03 16.62
CA THR A 76 6.56 11.94 15.71
C THR A 76 7.77 11.07 15.40
N PHE A 77 8.90 11.68 15.03
CA PHE A 77 10.13 10.93 14.79
C PHE A 77 10.53 10.08 16.00
N THR A 78 10.52 10.66 17.20
CA THR A 78 10.85 9.95 18.44
C THR A 78 9.90 8.78 18.68
N SER A 79 8.61 8.99 18.53
CA SER A 79 7.61 7.93 18.71
C SER A 79 7.77 6.78 17.70
N MET A 80 7.96 7.08 16.43
CA MET A 80 8.22 6.08 15.39
C MET A 80 9.50 5.29 15.69
N ASN A 81 10.56 5.99 16.05
CA ASN A 81 11.87 5.39 16.30
C ASN A 81 11.88 4.49 17.56
N GLU A 82 11.19 4.85 18.62
CA GLU A 82 11.19 4.15 19.91
C GLU A 82 10.05 3.14 20.06
N LYS A 83 8.89 3.44 19.47
CA LYS A 83 7.66 2.68 19.69
C LYS A 83 7.11 2.06 18.40
N GLY A 84 7.63 2.45 17.23
CA GLY A 84 7.09 2.03 15.93
C GLY A 84 5.71 2.62 15.61
N VAL A 85 5.32 3.73 16.23
CA VAL A 85 4.01 4.37 16.02
C VAL A 85 4.19 5.88 15.88
N PRO A 86 3.54 6.50 14.88
CA PRO A 86 2.72 5.92 13.79
C PRO A 86 3.55 5.08 12.80
N ASP A 87 2.85 4.26 11.98
CA ASP A 87 3.49 3.38 11.01
C ASP A 87 4.12 4.17 9.85
N VAL A 88 3.49 5.27 9.45
CA VAL A 88 3.89 6.11 8.30
C VAL A 88 3.89 7.58 8.69
N ALA A 89 4.89 8.30 8.21
CA ALA A 89 4.93 9.76 8.20
C ALA A 89 5.11 10.22 6.74
N PRO A 90 4.04 10.65 6.05
CA PRO A 90 4.10 11.02 4.63
C PRO A 90 5.03 12.19 4.35
N GLU A 91 5.10 13.14 5.27
CA GLU A 91 6.01 14.29 5.21
C GLU A 91 6.75 14.46 6.53
N LEU A 92 8.04 14.21 6.51
CA LEU A 92 8.93 14.45 7.65
C LEU A 92 10.05 15.40 7.22
N TRP A 93 10.29 16.43 7.98
CA TRP A 93 11.40 17.35 7.75
C TRP A 93 12.73 16.70 8.17
N ALA A 94 13.29 15.90 7.27
CA ALA A 94 14.48 15.10 7.52
C ALA A 94 15.68 15.93 7.98
N ASN A 95 15.81 17.18 7.51
CA ASN A 95 16.88 18.08 7.91
C ASN A 95 16.90 18.43 9.41
N ALA A 96 15.75 18.31 10.08
CA ALA A 96 15.67 18.54 11.52
C ALA A 96 16.14 17.33 12.36
N VAL A 97 16.28 16.16 11.73
CA VAL A 97 16.57 14.88 12.40
C VAL A 97 17.63 14.05 11.69
N VAL A 98 18.58 14.68 10.99
CA VAL A 98 19.55 14.00 10.10
C VAL A 98 20.32 12.90 10.81
N GLU A 99 20.97 13.20 11.93
CA GLU A 99 21.79 12.21 12.64
C GLU A 99 20.96 11.06 13.21
N PRO A 100 19.88 11.31 13.98
CA PRO A 100 19.10 10.22 14.52
C PRO A 100 18.34 9.43 13.45
N LEU A 101 17.94 10.05 12.34
CA LEU A 101 17.32 9.36 11.20
C LEU A 101 18.32 8.43 10.51
N THR A 102 19.56 8.90 10.27
CA THR A 102 20.64 8.09 9.71
C THR A 102 20.93 6.87 10.59
N LYS A 103 20.98 7.06 11.92
CA LYS A 103 21.16 5.97 12.85
C LYS A 103 19.99 4.99 12.83
N ALA A 104 18.75 5.48 12.91
CA ALA A 104 17.55 4.65 12.90
C ALA A 104 17.41 3.80 11.63
N THR A 105 17.76 4.38 10.48
CA THR A 105 17.76 3.65 9.20
C THR A 105 18.87 2.64 9.08
N SER A 106 20.09 2.95 9.56
CA SER A 106 21.21 2.00 9.58
C SER A 106 20.95 0.80 10.50
N GLU A 107 20.19 1.00 11.57
CA GLU A 107 19.79 -0.04 12.51
C GLU A 107 18.51 -0.79 12.06
N GLY A 108 17.92 -0.43 10.94
CA GLY A 108 16.71 -1.06 10.39
C GLY A 108 15.43 -0.76 11.17
N ARG A 109 15.43 0.27 12.04
CA ARG A 109 14.24 0.67 12.81
C ARG A 109 13.26 1.50 11.99
N LEU A 110 13.77 2.30 11.05
CA LEU A 110 12.99 3.11 10.13
C LEU A 110 13.44 2.89 8.68
N ILE A 111 12.52 3.07 7.76
CA ILE A 111 12.78 3.01 6.31
C ILE A 111 12.38 4.34 5.71
N VAL A 112 13.26 4.93 4.91
CA VAL A 112 12.94 6.09 4.08
C VAL A 112 12.49 5.55 2.72
N ALA A 113 11.19 5.56 2.46
CA ALA A 113 10.59 4.98 1.25
C ALA A 113 10.93 5.79 -0.01
N ASN A 114 10.97 7.13 0.11
CA ASN A 114 11.35 8.02 -1.00
C ASN A 114 12.07 9.25 -0.44
N LYS A 115 13.11 9.68 -1.14
CA LYS A 115 13.71 11.01 -0.93
C LYS A 115 13.14 11.93 -1.99
N ALA A 116 12.12 12.69 -1.64
CA ALA A 116 11.71 13.80 -2.49
C ALA A 116 12.92 14.71 -2.71
N PRO A 117 13.20 15.19 -3.94
CA PRO A 117 14.22 16.19 -4.14
C PRO A 117 13.86 17.42 -3.31
N ILE A 118 14.75 17.79 -2.40
CA ILE A 118 14.60 19.00 -1.61
C ILE A 118 14.85 20.15 -2.59
N THR A 119 13.78 20.71 -3.12
CA THR A 119 13.81 21.99 -3.82
C THR A 119 13.64 23.07 -2.76
N GLY A 120 14.71 23.50 -2.19
CA GLY A 120 14.81 24.67 -1.35
C GLY A 120 15.63 25.73 -2.01
#